data_b5c22e4401784b27cc72ee65da566007
#
_entry.id   b5c22e4401784b27cc72ee65da566007
#
_cell.length_a   1.000
_cell.length_b   1.000
_cell.length_c   1.000
_cell.angle_alpha   90.00
_cell.angle_beta   90.00
_cell.angle_gamma   90.00
#
_symmetry.space_group_name_H-M   'P 1'
#
loop_
_entity.id
_entity.type
_entity.pdbx_description
1 polymer ?
#
loop_
_entity_poly.entity_id
_entity_poly.type
_entity_poly.pdbx_seq_one_letter_code
_entity_poly.pdbx_strand_id
1 'polypeptide(L)'
;GNRRVRCVGEMAENQFRVGLVRVERAVKERLSMAESEGLMPQDLINAKPVAAAVKEFFGSSQLSQFMDQNNPLSEVTHKRRVSALGPGGLTRERAGFEVRDVHATHYGRLCPIETPEGPNIGLINSLATYSHTNSYGFLETPYRKVNACQVTDDIVHLSAIEEGDFVIAQASAAVDESGKLIDDLVQ
;
A
#
# COMPACT_ATOMS: atom_id res chain seq x y z
N GLY A 1 1.91 12.67 3.09
CA GLY A 1 0.51 12.81 2.70
C GLY A 1 0.28 12.66 1.20
N ASN A 2 1.29 12.89 0.35
CA ASN A 2 1.13 12.90 -1.12
C ASN A 2 1.49 11.56 -1.79
N ARG A 3 1.99 10.58 -1.02
CA ARG A 3 2.38 9.27 -1.55
C ARG A 3 1.29 8.26 -1.24
N ARG A 4 0.83 7.56 -2.27
CA ARG A 4 -0.12 6.47 -2.12
C ARG A 4 0.60 5.12 -2.11
N VAL A 5 -0.02 4.14 -1.48
CA VAL A 5 0.43 2.75 -1.45
C VAL A 5 -0.41 1.94 -2.42
N ARG A 6 0.25 1.15 -3.26
CA ARG A 6 -0.40 0.16 -4.12
C ARG A 6 -0.29 -1.20 -3.46
N CYS A 7 -1.44 -1.78 -3.14
CA CYS A 7 -1.52 -3.15 -2.62
C CYS A 7 -1.41 -4.19 -3.75
N VAL A 8 -1.21 -5.43 -3.36
CA VAL A 8 -1.06 -6.54 -4.32
C VAL A 8 -2.25 -6.67 -5.27
N GLY A 9 -3.47 -6.40 -4.81
CA GLY A 9 -4.66 -6.44 -5.64
C GLY A 9 -4.61 -5.47 -6.82
N GLU A 10 -4.20 -4.23 -6.59
CA GLU A 10 -4.03 -3.23 -7.65
C GLU A 10 -2.91 -3.61 -8.62
N MET A 11 -1.80 -4.11 -8.11
CA MET A 11 -0.68 -4.56 -8.95
C MET A 11 -1.06 -5.76 -9.82
N ALA A 12 -1.81 -6.71 -9.27
CA ALA A 12 -2.32 -7.86 -10.00
C ALA A 12 -3.36 -7.44 -11.07
N GLU A 13 -4.24 -6.50 -10.75
CA GLU A 13 -5.19 -5.92 -11.71
C GLU A 13 -4.47 -5.27 -12.89
N ASN A 14 -3.42 -4.50 -12.64
CA ASN A 14 -2.65 -3.87 -13.69
C ASN A 14 -2.01 -4.91 -14.64
N GLN A 15 -1.52 -6.02 -14.11
CA GLN A 15 -0.97 -7.11 -14.93
C GLN A 15 -2.06 -7.87 -15.70
N PHE A 16 -3.20 -8.08 -15.09
CA PHE A 16 -4.37 -8.65 -15.75
C PHE A 16 -4.79 -7.78 -16.94
N ARG A 17 -4.85 -6.46 -16.74
CA ARG A 17 -5.13 -5.48 -17.79
C ARG A 17 -4.14 -5.55 -18.95
N VAL A 18 -2.85 -5.68 -18.67
CA VAL A 18 -1.81 -5.89 -19.68
C VAL A 18 -2.08 -7.18 -20.50
N GLY A 19 -2.46 -8.25 -19.81
CA GLY A 19 -2.86 -9.50 -20.45
C GLY A 19 -4.06 -9.34 -21.37
N LEU A 20 -5.09 -8.60 -20.92
CA LEU A 20 -6.28 -8.31 -21.75
C LEU A 20 -5.96 -7.48 -22.99
N VAL A 21 -5.08 -6.49 -22.88
CA VAL A 21 -4.62 -5.70 -24.05
C VAL A 21 -3.91 -6.58 -25.08
N ARG A 22 -3.12 -7.55 -24.62
CA ARG A 22 -2.48 -8.53 -25.52
C ARG A 22 -3.53 -9.41 -26.21
N VAL A 23 -4.55 -9.86 -25.49
CA VAL A 23 -5.68 -10.62 -26.07
C VAL A 23 -6.46 -9.78 -27.09
N GLU A 24 -6.80 -8.54 -26.75
CA GLU A 24 -7.48 -7.60 -27.64
C GLU A 24 -6.70 -7.44 -28.97
N ARG A 25 -5.41 -7.21 -28.89
CA ARG A 25 -4.55 -7.08 -30.08
C ARG A 25 -4.57 -8.33 -30.92
N ALA A 26 -4.42 -9.51 -30.32
CA ALA A 26 -4.45 -10.79 -31.02
C ALA A 26 -5.82 -11.05 -31.69
N VAL A 27 -6.91 -10.70 -31.03
CA VAL A 27 -8.27 -10.82 -31.61
C VAL A 27 -8.43 -9.89 -32.80
N LYS A 28 -7.99 -8.64 -32.71
CA LYS A 28 -8.02 -7.69 -33.83
C LYS A 28 -7.24 -8.19 -35.04
N GLU A 29 -6.04 -8.73 -34.82
CA GLU A 29 -5.23 -9.32 -35.88
C GLU A 29 -5.91 -10.52 -36.55
N ARG A 30 -6.52 -11.42 -35.77
CA ARG A 30 -7.25 -12.57 -36.29
C ARG A 30 -8.49 -12.16 -37.09
N LEU A 31 -9.25 -11.16 -36.59
CA LEU A 31 -10.42 -10.64 -37.30
C LEU A 31 -10.05 -9.98 -38.65
N SER A 32 -8.90 -9.33 -38.72
CA SER A 32 -8.43 -8.72 -39.97
C SER A 32 -7.97 -9.72 -41.02
N MET A 33 -7.55 -10.93 -40.59
CA MET A 33 -7.04 -11.98 -41.47
C MET A 33 -8.06 -13.06 -41.81
N ALA A 34 -9.16 -13.16 -41.02
CA ALA A 34 -10.13 -14.24 -41.19
C ALA A 34 -11.27 -13.84 -42.13
N GLU A 35 -11.71 -14.78 -42.95
CA GLU A 35 -13.04 -14.71 -43.59
C GLU A 35 -14.08 -14.82 -42.46
N SER A 36 -14.96 -13.83 -42.35
CA SER A 36 -15.86 -13.64 -41.21
C SER A 36 -17.05 -14.62 -41.15
N GLU A 37 -17.17 -15.53 -42.06
CA GLU A 37 -18.25 -16.52 -42.08
C GLU A 37 -17.93 -17.71 -41.15
N GLY A 38 -18.74 -17.88 -40.10
CA GLY A 38 -18.72 -19.03 -39.20
C GLY A 38 -17.80 -18.94 -37.99
N LEU A 39 -17.14 -17.81 -37.74
CA LEU A 39 -16.30 -17.64 -36.55
C LEU A 39 -17.13 -17.39 -35.29
N MET A 40 -16.88 -18.18 -34.27
CA MET A 40 -17.42 -17.98 -32.93
C MET A 40 -16.41 -17.19 -32.06
N PRO A 41 -16.87 -16.40 -31.09
CA PRO A 41 -15.97 -15.67 -30.19
C PRO A 41 -14.93 -16.55 -29.51
N GLN A 42 -15.26 -17.79 -29.17
CA GLN A 42 -14.36 -18.76 -28.57
C GLN A 42 -13.16 -19.14 -29.45
N ASP A 43 -13.32 -19.07 -30.79
CA ASP A 43 -12.26 -19.38 -31.73
C ASP A 43 -11.22 -18.24 -31.82
N LEU A 44 -11.61 -17.05 -31.43
CA LEU A 44 -10.78 -15.84 -31.47
C LEU A 44 -10.06 -15.58 -30.17
N ILE A 45 -10.66 -15.95 -29.03
CA ILE A 45 -10.16 -15.62 -27.70
C ILE A 45 -9.17 -16.69 -27.22
N ASN A 46 -7.98 -16.25 -26.80
CA ASN A 46 -6.98 -17.09 -26.19
C ASN A 46 -6.63 -16.53 -24.79
N ALA A 47 -6.82 -17.31 -23.75
CA ALA A 47 -6.53 -16.93 -22.36
C ALA A 47 -5.03 -16.99 -21.99
N LYS A 48 -4.18 -17.59 -22.83
CA LYS A 48 -2.75 -17.76 -22.52
C LYS A 48 -2.01 -16.44 -22.24
N PRO A 49 -2.24 -15.33 -22.97
CA PRO A 49 -1.55 -14.06 -22.68
C PRO A 49 -1.89 -13.49 -21.29
N VAL A 50 -3.12 -13.68 -20.82
CA VAL A 50 -3.53 -13.26 -19.46
C VAL A 50 -2.85 -14.11 -18.41
N ALA A 51 -2.88 -15.43 -18.57
CA ALA A 51 -2.21 -16.37 -17.67
C ALA A 51 -0.69 -16.11 -17.61
N ALA A 52 -0.08 -15.83 -18.75
CA ALA A 52 1.35 -15.50 -18.84
C ALA A 52 1.69 -14.20 -18.12
N ALA A 53 0.87 -13.14 -18.27
CA ALA A 53 1.09 -11.86 -17.61
C ALA A 53 0.99 -11.98 -16.08
N VAL A 54 -0.01 -12.70 -15.58
CA VAL A 54 -0.18 -12.95 -14.14
C VAL A 54 0.97 -13.80 -13.59
N LYS A 55 1.35 -14.86 -14.29
CA LYS A 55 2.48 -15.71 -13.90
C LYS A 55 3.81 -14.95 -13.89
N GLU A 56 4.04 -14.07 -14.85
CA GLU A 56 5.22 -13.21 -14.92
C GLU A 56 5.29 -12.28 -13.71
N PHE A 57 4.17 -11.68 -13.32
CA PHE A 57 4.11 -10.81 -12.15
C PHE A 57 4.47 -11.56 -10.87
N PHE A 58 3.81 -12.66 -10.56
CA PHE A 58 4.08 -13.42 -9.34
C PHE A 58 5.41 -14.17 -9.34
N GLY A 59 5.95 -14.50 -10.49
CA GLY A 59 7.21 -15.24 -10.63
C GLY A 59 8.47 -14.38 -10.78
N SER A 60 8.36 -13.18 -11.31
CA SER A 60 9.51 -12.36 -11.71
C SER A 60 9.50 -10.93 -11.23
N SER A 61 8.41 -10.46 -10.60
CA SER A 61 8.36 -9.09 -10.07
C SER A 61 9.30 -8.94 -8.87
N GLN A 62 9.97 -7.80 -8.78
CA GLN A 62 10.79 -7.43 -7.62
C GLN A 62 9.99 -7.38 -6.31
N LEU A 63 8.70 -7.10 -6.38
CA LEU A 63 7.81 -7.00 -5.23
C LEU A 63 7.19 -8.35 -4.83
N SER A 64 7.22 -9.34 -5.72
CA SER A 64 6.84 -10.72 -5.40
C SER A 64 8.08 -11.48 -4.93
N GLN A 65 8.12 -11.80 -3.65
CA GLN A 65 9.29 -12.36 -2.97
C GLN A 65 8.93 -13.67 -2.27
N PHE A 66 9.95 -14.50 -2.01
CA PHE A 66 9.79 -15.61 -1.08
C PHE A 66 9.41 -15.10 0.29
N MET A 67 8.37 -15.69 0.86
CA MET A 67 7.90 -15.31 2.19
C MET A 67 8.93 -15.70 3.26
N ASP A 68 9.22 -14.78 4.16
CA ASP A 68 9.99 -15.06 5.37
C ASP A 68 9.12 -15.90 6.32
N GLN A 69 9.49 -17.15 6.54
CA GLN A 69 8.69 -18.17 7.23
C GLN A 69 9.39 -18.72 8.48
N ASN A 70 10.18 -17.93 9.19
CA ASN A 70 10.84 -18.37 10.41
C ASN A 70 9.84 -18.64 11.55
N ASN A 71 8.84 -17.78 11.67
CA ASN A 71 7.73 -17.89 12.64
C ASN A 71 6.51 -17.12 12.12
N PRO A 72 5.31 -17.28 12.71
CA PRO A 72 4.12 -16.57 12.25
C PRO A 72 4.25 -15.04 12.24
N LEU A 73 4.99 -14.45 13.16
CA LEU A 73 5.19 -13.00 13.22
C LEU A 73 6.04 -12.51 12.04
N SER A 74 7.08 -13.26 11.64
CA SER A 74 7.90 -12.89 10.48
C SER A 74 7.09 -12.91 9.18
N GLU A 75 6.16 -13.83 9.04
CA GLU A 75 5.22 -13.89 7.91
C GLU A 75 4.34 -12.64 7.85
N VAL A 76 3.72 -12.26 8.96
CA VAL A 76 2.87 -11.06 9.05
C VAL A 76 3.67 -9.80 8.76
N THR A 77 4.85 -9.67 9.35
CA THR A 77 5.75 -8.53 9.14
C THR A 77 6.14 -8.40 7.68
N HIS A 78 6.47 -9.50 7.01
CA HIS A 78 6.80 -9.50 5.60
C HIS A 78 5.63 -9.04 4.72
N LYS A 79 4.42 -9.51 5.02
CA LYS A 79 3.20 -9.11 4.28
C LYS A 79 2.81 -7.65 4.47
N ARG A 80 3.20 -7.05 5.59
CA ARG A 80 2.93 -5.63 5.91
C ARG A 80 4.08 -4.69 5.54
N ARG A 81 5.04 -5.16 4.78
CA ARG A 81 6.18 -4.35 4.32
C ARG A 81 5.76 -3.41 3.20
N VAL A 82 6.25 -2.17 3.27
CA VAL A 82 6.04 -1.13 2.26
C VAL A 82 7.37 -0.78 1.62
N SER A 83 7.46 -0.91 0.32
CA SER A 83 8.67 -0.62 -0.44
C SER A 83 8.47 0.59 -1.36
N ALA A 84 9.45 1.49 -1.38
CA ALA A 84 9.51 2.58 -2.36
C ALA A 84 10.14 2.15 -3.69
N LEU A 85 10.65 0.92 -3.76
CA LEU A 85 11.31 0.34 -4.93
C LEU A 85 10.31 -0.37 -5.85
N GLY A 86 10.78 -0.78 -7.01
CA GLY A 86 10.02 -1.59 -7.96
C GLY A 86 9.36 -0.78 -9.07
N PRO A 87 8.49 -1.42 -9.89
CA PRO A 87 7.85 -0.77 -11.03
C PRO A 87 7.03 0.46 -10.61
N GLY A 88 7.31 1.61 -11.22
CA GLY A 88 6.66 2.88 -10.86
C GLY A 88 7.19 3.55 -9.58
N GLY A 89 8.19 2.94 -8.94
CA GLY A 89 8.87 3.46 -7.75
C GLY A 89 10.22 4.08 -8.06
N LEU A 90 11.02 4.22 -7.00
CA LEU A 90 12.38 4.76 -7.05
C LEU A 90 13.41 3.67 -7.33
N THR A 91 14.59 4.08 -7.81
CA THR A 91 15.79 3.25 -7.79
C THR A 91 16.69 3.69 -6.63
N ARG A 92 17.49 2.77 -6.10
CA ARG A 92 18.40 3.06 -4.97
C ARG A 92 19.31 4.25 -5.23
N GLU A 93 19.82 4.36 -6.45
CA GLU A 93 20.76 5.38 -6.87
C GLU A 93 20.11 6.77 -6.98
N ARG A 94 18.81 6.82 -7.28
CA ARG A 94 18.03 8.05 -7.41
C ARG A 94 17.36 8.50 -6.13
N ALA A 95 17.37 7.67 -5.10
CA ALA A 95 16.77 7.98 -3.82
C ALA A 95 17.69 8.87 -2.99
N GLY A 96 17.34 10.14 -2.88
CA GLY A 96 18.00 11.09 -1.99
C GLY A 96 17.58 10.94 -0.52
N PHE A 97 18.11 11.79 0.35
CA PHE A 97 17.78 11.78 1.79
C PHE A 97 16.31 12.08 2.05
N GLU A 98 15.70 12.97 1.31
CA GLU A 98 14.30 13.38 1.49
C GLU A 98 13.31 12.21 1.48
N VAL A 99 13.55 11.20 0.64
CA VAL A 99 12.67 10.04 0.52
C VAL A 99 12.99 8.94 1.54
N ARG A 100 14.15 9.02 2.19
CA ARG A 100 14.64 8.06 3.19
C ARG A 100 14.36 8.51 4.61
N ASP A 101 14.17 9.81 4.82
CA ASP A 101 13.93 10.39 6.13
C ASP A 101 12.53 10.07 6.67
N VAL A 102 12.43 10.07 8.00
CA VAL A 102 11.15 9.97 8.69
C VAL A 102 10.45 11.33 8.63
N HIS A 103 9.23 11.32 8.11
CA HIS A 103 8.38 12.50 8.04
C HIS A 103 7.33 12.50 9.16
N ALA A 104 6.88 13.65 9.60
CA ALA A 104 5.85 13.76 10.63
C ALA A 104 4.55 12.99 10.27
N THR A 105 4.20 12.92 8.98
CA THR A 105 3.04 12.17 8.48
C THR A 105 3.18 10.65 8.60
N HIS A 106 4.36 10.14 8.94
CA HIS A 106 4.56 8.71 9.24
C HIS A 106 3.97 8.30 10.58
N TYR A 107 3.67 9.25 11.47
CA TYR A 107 3.11 8.96 12.79
C TYR A 107 1.83 8.10 12.69
N GLY A 108 1.84 6.97 13.38
CA GLY A 108 0.75 5.99 13.35
C GLY A 108 0.56 5.23 12.04
N ARG A 109 1.33 5.52 10.98
CA ARG A 109 1.19 4.92 9.64
C ARG A 109 2.36 4.02 9.27
N LEU A 110 3.58 4.51 9.42
CA LEU A 110 4.79 3.75 9.15
C LEU A 110 5.67 3.72 10.40
N CYS A 111 6.24 2.56 10.70
CA CYS A 111 7.20 2.43 11.79
C CYS A 111 8.46 3.26 11.49
N PRO A 112 8.89 4.16 12.40
CA PRO A 112 10.05 5.02 12.13
C PRO A 112 11.39 4.30 12.30
N ILE A 113 11.42 3.13 12.92
CA ILE A 113 12.65 2.41 13.27
C ILE A 113 12.85 1.11 12.48
N GLU A 114 11.79 0.47 12.00
CA GLU A 114 11.90 -0.79 11.27
C GLU A 114 12.22 -0.53 9.79
N THR A 115 13.50 -0.53 9.47
CA THR A 115 14.03 -0.35 8.12
C THR A 115 15.36 -1.10 7.99
N PRO A 116 15.74 -1.59 6.80
CA PRO A 116 17.02 -2.24 6.60
C PRO A 116 18.21 -1.29 6.86
N GLU A 117 19.35 -1.85 7.21
CA GLU A 117 20.64 -1.18 7.16
C GLU A 117 21.21 -1.25 5.73
N GLY A 118 21.93 -0.21 5.34
CA GLY A 118 22.62 -0.17 4.05
C GLY A 118 21.86 0.56 2.95
N PRO A 119 22.01 0.14 1.67
CA PRO A 119 21.50 0.89 0.51
C PRO A 119 20.00 1.11 0.47
N ASN A 120 19.24 0.26 1.14
CA ASN A 120 17.77 0.30 1.18
C ASN A 120 17.20 1.02 2.41
N ILE A 121 18.04 1.64 3.21
CA ILE A 121 17.59 2.37 4.40
C ILE A 121 16.53 3.43 4.02
N GLY A 122 15.44 3.46 4.76
CA GLY A 122 14.32 4.38 4.51
C GLY A 122 13.49 4.12 3.26
N LEU A 123 13.89 3.18 2.39
CA LEU A 123 13.14 2.79 1.19
C LEU A 123 12.23 1.58 1.41
N ILE A 124 12.55 0.77 2.39
CA ILE A 124 11.75 -0.38 2.80
C ILE A 124 11.32 -0.15 4.24
N ASN A 125 10.04 -0.04 4.46
CA ASN A 125 9.44 0.27 5.76
C ASN A 125 8.37 -0.75 6.11
N SER A 126 7.88 -0.71 7.34
CA SER A 126 6.77 -1.54 7.81
C SER A 126 5.59 -0.67 8.20
N LEU A 127 4.38 -1.15 7.93
CA LEU A 127 3.16 -0.50 8.39
C LEU A 127 3.10 -0.52 9.92
N ALA A 128 2.64 0.57 10.52
CA ALA A 128 2.29 0.59 11.93
C ALA A 128 1.12 -0.38 12.21
N THR A 129 1.02 -0.84 13.44
CA THR A 129 0.12 -1.95 13.81
C THR A 129 -1.33 -1.75 13.39
N TYR A 130 -1.87 -0.55 13.60
CA TYR A 130 -3.28 -0.24 13.30
C TYR A 130 -3.46 0.53 11.98
N SER A 131 -2.39 0.73 11.23
CA SER A 131 -2.44 1.41 9.94
C SER A 131 -3.02 0.51 8.86
N HIS A 132 -3.83 1.08 8.00
CA HIS A 132 -4.32 0.43 6.79
C HIS A 132 -4.43 1.44 5.63
N THR A 133 -4.66 0.94 4.43
CA THR A 133 -4.89 1.77 3.25
C THR A 133 -6.38 2.04 3.06
N ASN A 134 -6.73 3.26 2.67
CA ASN A 134 -8.08 3.59 2.24
C ASN A 134 -8.32 3.19 0.77
N SER A 135 -9.52 3.45 0.26
CA SER A 135 -9.90 3.16 -1.13
C SER A 135 -9.05 3.88 -2.18
N TYR A 136 -8.41 4.98 -1.82
CA TYR A 136 -7.52 5.76 -2.69
C TYR A 136 -6.04 5.35 -2.59
N GLY A 137 -5.70 4.46 -1.64
CA GLY A 137 -4.33 4.00 -1.40
C GLY A 137 -3.54 4.83 -0.39
N PHE A 138 -4.16 5.79 0.31
CA PHE A 138 -3.51 6.54 1.37
C PHE A 138 -3.59 5.79 2.68
N LEU A 139 -2.54 5.92 3.50
CA LEU A 139 -2.49 5.30 4.81
C LEU A 139 -3.34 6.08 5.81
N GLU A 140 -4.16 5.36 6.52
CA GLU A 140 -4.99 5.87 7.61
C GLU A 140 -4.60 5.22 8.93
N THR A 141 -4.78 5.99 10.01
CA THR A 141 -4.55 5.53 11.37
C THR A 141 -5.74 5.87 12.25
N PRO A 142 -6.09 5.03 13.23
CA PRO A 142 -7.22 5.28 14.10
C PRO A 142 -6.91 6.31 15.17
N TYR A 143 -7.88 7.19 15.44
CA TYR A 143 -7.87 8.13 16.53
C TYR A 143 -9.19 8.09 17.30
N ARG A 144 -9.14 8.26 18.62
CA ARG A 144 -10.34 8.50 19.43
C ARG A 144 -10.72 9.97 19.39
N LYS A 145 -11.99 10.25 19.16
CA LYS A 145 -12.50 11.62 19.24
C LYS A 145 -12.46 12.12 20.68
N VAL A 146 -12.09 13.38 20.84
CA VAL A 146 -12.12 14.10 22.12
C VAL A 146 -13.15 15.22 22.04
N ASN A 147 -14.13 15.21 22.94
CA ASN A 147 -15.15 16.24 23.05
C ASN A 147 -15.03 16.91 24.41
N ALA A 148 -14.87 18.23 24.43
CA ALA A 148 -14.73 19.01 25.67
C ALA A 148 -13.69 18.41 26.65
N CYS A 149 -12.51 18.08 26.14
CA CYS A 149 -11.41 17.40 26.84
C CYS A 149 -11.71 15.95 27.29
N GLN A 150 -12.88 15.41 27.00
CA GLN A 150 -13.26 14.03 27.31
C GLN A 150 -12.91 13.13 26.13
N VAL A 151 -12.11 12.10 26.39
CA VAL A 151 -11.82 11.05 25.41
C VAL A 151 -13.04 10.16 25.24
N THR A 152 -13.50 9.99 24.02
CA THR A 152 -14.66 9.14 23.71
C THR A 152 -14.21 7.77 23.16
N ASP A 153 -15.13 6.82 23.07
CA ASP A 153 -14.89 5.52 22.43
C ASP A 153 -15.11 5.56 20.91
N ASP A 154 -15.46 6.73 20.38
CA ASP A 154 -15.64 6.95 18.95
C ASP A 154 -14.27 6.94 18.24
N ILE A 155 -14.06 5.98 17.34
CA ILE A 155 -12.83 5.83 16.59
C ILE A 155 -13.05 6.32 15.16
N VAL A 156 -12.19 7.22 14.71
CA VAL A 156 -12.13 7.64 13.31
C VAL A 156 -10.76 7.28 12.73
N HIS A 157 -10.75 6.91 11.46
CA HIS A 157 -9.53 6.67 10.72
C HIS A 157 -9.24 7.91 9.87
N LEU A 158 -8.06 8.50 10.06
CA LEU A 158 -7.65 9.72 9.38
C LEU A 158 -6.42 9.46 8.53
N SER A 159 -6.45 10.00 7.31
CA SER A 159 -5.25 10.13 6.47
C SER A 159 -4.40 11.31 6.97
N ALA A 160 -3.17 11.41 6.47
CA ALA A 160 -2.27 12.49 6.86
C ALA A 160 -2.81 13.89 6.49
N ILE A 161 -3.59 13.98 5.42
CA ILE A 161 -4.20 15.24 4.98
C ILE A 161 -5.32 15.66 5.94
N GLU A 162 -6.23 14.73 6.25
CA GLU A 162 -7.35 14.97 7.18
C GLU A 162 -6.87 15.25 8.60
N GLU A 163 -5.81 14.57 9.04
CA GLU A 163 -5.18 14.78 10.35
C GLU A 163 -4.70 16.24 10.54
N GLY A 164 -4.26 16.89 9.46
CA GLY A 164 -3.80 18.28 9.49
C GLY A 164 -4.84 19.29 9.98
N ASP A 165 -6.12 18.95 9.92
CA ASP A 165 -7.22 19.80 10.36
C ASP A 165 -7.50 19.70 11.87
N PHE A 166 -6.83 18.77 12.57
CA PHE A 166 -7.06 18.47 13.98
C PHE A 166 -5.81 18.64 14.83
N VAL A 167 -6.02 18.93 16.11
CA VAL A 167 -4.97 18.82 17.13
C VAL A 167 -4.97 17.39 17.65
N ILE A 168 -3.83 16.72 17.53
CA ILE A 168 -3.66 15.32 17.89
C ILE A 168 -2.85 15.22 19.18
N ALA A 169 -3.39 14.51 20.17
CA ALA A 169 -2.66 14.09 21.36
C ALA A 169 -2.13 12.66 21.18
N GLN A 170 -0.97 12.38 21.78
CA GLN A 170 -0.46 11.02 21.85
C GLN A 170 -1.35 10.14 22.72
N ALA A 171 -1.37 8.84 22.44
CA ALA A 171 -2.11 7.87 23.26
C ALA A 171 -1.62 7.79 24.72
N SER A 172 -0.38 8.22 24.98
CA SER A 172 0.22 8.31 26.32
C SER A 172 -0.16 9.58 27.09
N ALA A 173 -0.95 10.50 26.51
CA ALA A 173 -1.41 11.69 27.21
C ALA A 173 -2.15 11.32 28.50
N ALA A 174 -1.86 12.03 29.58
CA ALA A 174 -2.45 11.75 30.88
C ALA A 174 -3.96 12.04 30.88
N VAL A 175 -4.72 11.07 31.35
CA VAL A 175 -6.18 11.16 31.52
C VAL A 175 -6.54 10.82 32.98
N ASP A 176 -7.59 11.44 33.50
CA ASP A 176 -8.13 11.10 34.81
C ASP A 176 -8.99 9.81 34.77
N GLU A 177 -9.53 9.41 35.92
CA GLU A 177 -10.38 8.21 36.05
C GLU A 177 -11.67 8.32 35.21
N SER A 178 -12.08 9.52 34.84
CA SER A 178 -13.26 9.76 33.99
C SER A 178 -12.92 9.78 32.49
N GLY A 179 -11.64 9.68 32.13
CA GLY A 179 -11.16 9.77 30.75
C GLY A 179 -10.97 11.21 30.24
N LYS A 180 -10.92 12.19 31.13
CA LYS A 180 -10.65 13.57 30.78
C LYS A 180 -9.16 13.86 30.72
N LEU A 181 -8.72 14.58 29.68
CA LEU A 181 -7.33 15.03 29.55
C LEU A 181 -6.96 15.96 30.68
N ILE A 182 -5.83 15.74 31.35
CA ILE A 182 -5.38 16.49 32.53
C ILE A 182 -4.55 17.70 32.13
N ASP A 183 -3.69 17.54 31.12
CA ASP A 183 -2.76 18.57 30.70
C ASP A 183 -3.44 19.63 29.82
N ASP A 184 -3.14 20.92 30.12
CA ASP A 184 -3.64 22.05 29.32
C ASP A 184 -3.04 22.10 27.91
N LEU A 185 -1.85 21.52 27.73
CA LEU A 185 -1.15 21.44 26.47
C LEU A 185 -0.79 19.98 26.16
N VAL A 186 -1.10 19.52 24.96
CA VAL A 186 -0.66 18.22 24.44
C VAL A 186 0.50 18.42 23.47
N GLN A 187 1.46 17.50 23.56
CA GLN A 187 2.66 17.50 22.68
C GLN A 187 2.36 16.77 21.37
#